data_e5e26fa803cca2936b84bce5b49b29dc
#
_entry.id   e5e26fa803cca2936b84bce5b49b29dc
#
_cell.length_a   1.000
_cell.length_b   1.000
_cell.length_c   1.000
_cell.angle_alpha   90.00
_cell.angle_beta   90.00
_cell.angle_gamma   90.00
#
_symmetry.space_group_name_H-M   'P 1'
#
loop_
_entity.id
_entity.type
_entity.pdbx_description
1 polymer ?
#
loop_
_entity_poly.entity_id
_entity_poly.type
_entity_poly.pdbx_seq_one_letter_code
_entity_poly.pdbx_strand_id
1 'polypeptide(L)'
;MKRHFFGYAAGAALFLLFLFYSADARQGAADGLRLWGTLLVPSLLPYFAAAGVLTRLGAVDALARRLAPAAARLFGVSGAGAAVFLLGLSGGYPLGAASVGTLYENGTITNDEAEHLLLFCDNSGPAFAVGALGVGVFGSAGWGMLLWGIHAISAAAVGILFRRRTRGGEAPIKPPRKTPDFGAALGGAVAAAGQTILQIGAYVIFFSALIASLGALGFPDTLAGELAFRIGAPLSFFRALFTGALELSSGIGAMAGLPLTPGSLALGEFLLSWGGLCVHGQAGAAAEGLKMRKRLRGKLLQGVFSAALAYVAASIIM
;
A
#
# COMPACT_ATOMS: atom_id res chain seq x y z
N MET A 1 -23.09 -19.39 -11.19
CA MET A 1 -23.40 -18.71 -12.46
C MET A 1 -23.31 -17.19 -12.38
N LYS A 2 -24.08 -16.46 -11.53
CA LYS A 2 -24.07 -14.97 -11.47
C LYS A 2 -22.69 -14.35 -11.21
N ARG A 3 -21.84 -14.96 -10.39
CA ARG A 3 -20.51 -14.43 -10.02
C ARG A 3 -19.50 -14.53 -11.17
N HIS A 4 -19.54 -15.58 -11.96
CA HIS A 4 -18.70 -15.74 -13.15
C HIS A 4 -19.14 -14.82 -14.29
N PHE A 5 -20.45 -14.63 -14.47
CA PHE A 5 -20.97 -13.72 -15.47
C PHE A 5 -20.51 -12.27 -15.25
N PHE A 6 -20.53 -11.78 -14.00
CA PHE A 6 -20.00 -10.45 -13.67
C PHE A 6 -18.49 -10.33 -13.99
N GLY A 7 -17.70 -11.36 -13.69
CA GLY A 7 -16.27 -11.39 -14.03
C GLY A 7 -16.01 -11.34 -15.54
N TYR A 8 -16.79 -12.11 -16.33
CA TYR A 8 -16.68 -12.08 -17.79
C TYR A 8 -17.10 -10.74 -18.37
N ALA A 9 -18.17 -10.14 -17.88
CA ALA A 9 -18.64 -8.84 -18.33
C ALA A 9 -17.61 -7.74 -18.01
N ALA A 10 -17.04 -7.75 -16.81
CA ALA A 10 -15.99 -6.80 -16.42
C ALA A 10 -14.71 -6.98 -17.27
N GLY A 11 -14.28 -8.22 -17.51
CA GLY A 11 -13.12 -8.50 -18.35
C GLY A 11 -13.34 -8.07 -19.80
N ALA A 12 -14.54 -8.34 -20.36
CA ALA A 12 -14.90 -7.89 -21.70
C ALA A 12 -14.96 -6.36 -21.80
N ALA A 13 -15.56 -5.68 -20.83
CA ALA A 13 -15.60 -4.22 -20.79
C ALA A 13 -14.20 -3.60 -20.75
N LEU A 14 -13.30 -4.18 -19.95
CA LEU A 14 -11.91 -3.75 -19.86
C LEU A 14 -11.16 -3.96 -21.19
N PHE A 15 -11.33 -5.12 -21.82
CA PHE A 15 -10.74 -5.41 -23.12
C PHE A 15 -11.24 -4.44 -24.19
N LEU A 16 -12.55 -4.20 -24.27
CA LEU A 16 -13.15 -3.26 -25.21
C LEU A 16 -12.69 -1.82 -24.94
N LEU A 17 -12.55 -1.41 -23.68
CA LEU A 17 -12.02 -0.10 -23.32
C LEU A 17 -10.62 0.09 -23.91
N PHE A 18 -9.70 -0.86 -23.70
CA PHE A 18 -8.34 -0.78 -24.26
C PHE A 18 -8.32 -0.88 -25.79
N LEU A 19 -9.26 -1.61 -26.38
CA LEU A 19 -9.35 -1.71 -27.84
C LEU A 19 -9.80 -0.39 -28.46
N PHE A 20 -10.88 0.22 -27.96
CA PHE A 20 -11.42 1.46 -28.50
C PHE A 20 -10.56 2.68 -28.19
N TYR A 21 -9.89 2.71 -27.04
CA TYR A 21 -8.98 3.77 -26.61
C TYR A 21 -7.51 3.32 -26.61
N SER A 22 -7.12 2.58 -27.67
CA SER A 22 -5.80 1.94 -27.73
C SER A 22 -4.64 2.95 -27.75
N ALA A 23 -4.83 4.12 -28.35
CA ALA A 23 -3.82 5.19 -28.34
C ALA A 23 -3.59 5.74 -26.93
N ASP A 24 -4.67 6.01 -26.20
CA ASP A 24 -4.62 6.51 -24.82
C ASP A 24 -4.06 5.44 -23.88
N ALA A 25 -4.50 4.19 -24.04
CA ALA A 25 -3.99 3.05 -23.27
C ALA A 25 -2.47 2.88 -23.47
N ARG A 26 -1.99 2.97 -24.70
CA ARG A 26 -0.54 2.90 -25.01
C ARG A 26 0.22 4.07 -24.40
N GLN A 27 -0.32 5.28 -24.48
CA GLN A 27 0.31 6.45 -23.88
C GLN A 27 0.35 6.31 -22.35
N GLY A 28 -0.77 5.95 -21.71
CA GLY A 28 -0.83 5.71 -20.28
C GLY A 28 0.12 4.60 -19.82
N ALA A 29 0.24 3.50 -20.58
CA ALA A 29 1.21 2.45 -20.31
C ALA A 29 2.66 2.95 -20.38
N ALA A 30 2.99 3.80 -21.36
CA ALA A 30 4.32 4.40 -21.50
C ALA A 30 4.63 5.36 -20.33
N ASP A 31 3.64 6.13 -19.88
CA ASP A 31 3.79 7.01 -18.71
C ASP A 31 3.93 6.22 -17.42
N GLY A 32 3.16 5.14 -17.24
CA GLY A 32 3.31 4.20 -16.13
C GLY A 32 4.67 3.51 -16.11
N LEU A 33 5.19 3.10 -17.26
CA LEU A 33 6.54 2.53 -17.39
C LEU A 33 7.61 3.55 -17.00
N ARG A 34 7.46 4.80 -17.44
CA ARG A 34 8.36 5.88 -17.06
C ARG A 34 8.32 6.15 -15.55
N LEU A 35 7.12 6.28 -14.98
CA LEU A 35 6.91 6.47 -13.55
C LEU A 35 7.57 5.34 -12.74
N TRP A 36 7.32 4.09 -13.14
CA TRP A 36 7.93 2.93 -12.51
C TRP A 36 9.44 2.94 -12.60
N GLY A 37 10.00 3.14 -13.79
CA GLY A 37 11.44 3.06 -14.03
C GLY A 37 12.23 4.21 -13.40
N THR A 38 11.70 5.44 -13.44
CA THR A 38 12.45 6.64 -13.01
C THR A 38 12.19 7.03 -11.55
N LEU A 39 11.02 6.68 -10.99
CA LEU A 39 10.66 7.03 -9.62
C LEU A 39 10.63 5.81 -8.70
N LEU A 40 9.82 4.79 -9.04
CA LEU A 40 9.56 3.70 -8.11
C LEU A 40 10.75 2.75 -7.96
N VAL A 41 11.40 2.37 -9.05
CA VAL A 41 12.57 1.47 -8.99
C VAL A 41 13.68 2.07 -8.13
N PRO A 42 14.20 3.29 -8.40
CA PRO A 42 15.29 3.85 -7.60
C PRO A 42 14.87 4.17 -6.15
N SER A 43 13.59 4.49 -5.92
CA SER A 43 13.10 4.79 -4.56
C SER A 43 12.84 3.53 -3.72
N LEU A 44 12.34 2.43 -4.30
CA LEU A 44 11.86 1.29 -3.55
C LEU A 44 12.86 0.12 -3.51
N LEU A 45 13.57 -0.15 -4.61
CA LEU A 45 14.45 -1.31 -4.73
C LEU A 45 15.54 -1.37 -3.64
N PRO A 46 16.28 -0.27 -3.34
CA PRO A 46 17.28 -0.29 -2.27
C PRO A 46 16.68 -0.58 -0.90
N TYR A 47 15.50 -0.02 -0.61
CA TYR A 47 14.83 -0.24 0.67
C TYR A 47 14.29 -1.66 0.79
N PHE A 48 13.69 -2.23 -0.26
CA PHE A 48 13.23 -3.61 -0.27
C PHE A 48 14.40 -4.59 -0.10
N ALA A 49 15.51 -4.34 -0.78
CA ALA A 49 16.72 -5.15 -0.61
C ALA A 49 17.26 -5.06 0.82
N ALA A 50 17.38 -3.85 1.39
CA ALA A 50 17.87 -3.65 2.75
C ALA A 50 16.95 -4.31 3.80
N ALA A 51 15.63 -4.12 3.69
CA ALA A 51 14.63 -4.78 4.55
C ALA A 51 14.69 -6.31 4.40
N GLY A 52 14.87 -6.79 3.17
CA GLY A 52 15.05 -8.21 2.85
C GLY A 52 16.30 -8.81 3.50
N VAL A 53 17.42 -8.10 3.54
CA VAL A 53 18.64 -8.52 4.24
C VAL A 53 18.37 -8.66 5.74
N LEU A 54 17.79 -7.63 6.38
CA LEU A 54 17.46 -7.66 7.81
C LEU A 54 16.53 -8.82 8.15
N THR A 55 15.55 -9.09 7.29
CA THR A 55 14.62 -10.22 7.45
C THR A 55 15.34 -11.55 7.38
N ARG A 56 16.19 -11.76 6.35
CA ARG A 56 16.94 -12.99 6.15
C ARG A 56 17.97 -13.26 7.25
N LEU A 57 18.52 -12.22 7.82
CA LEU A 57 19.43 -12.30 8.99
C LEU A 57 18.67 -12.50 10.32
N GLY A 58 17.33 -12.55 10.30
CA GLY A 58 16.52 -12.81 11.48
C GLY A 58 16.31 -11.60 12.41
N ALA A 59 16.70 -10.39 11.99
CA ALA A 59 16.53 -9.19 12.82
C ALA A 59 15.04 -8.89 13.07
N VAL A 60 14.20 -9.05 12.05
CA VAL A 60 12.74 -8.86 12.17
C VAL A 60 12.12 -9.88 13.11
N ASP A 61 12.53 -11.15 13.03
CA ASP A 61 12.05 -12.20 13.93
C ASP A 61 12.49 -11.96 15.38
N ALA A 62 13.72 -11.47 15.58
CA ALA A 62 14.20 -11.11 16.91
C ALA A 62 13.40 -9.96 17.55
N LEU A 63 13.08 -8.94 16.75
CA LEU A 63 12.25 -7.81 17.19
C LEU A 63 10.81 -8.26 17.43
N ALA A 64 10.25 -9.08 16.54
CA ALA A 64 8.91 -9.63 16.67
C ALA A 64 8.73 -10.46 17.94
N ARG A 65 9.72 -11.30 18.30
CA ARG A 65 9.68 -12.06 19.58
C ARG A 65 9.62 -11.14 20.79
N ARG A 66 10.35 -10.02 20.77
CA ARG A 66 10.32 -9.03 21.86
C ARG A 66 8.98 -8.30 21.93
N LEU A 67 8.37 -8.03 20.78
CA LEU A 67 7.09 -7.33 20.67
C LEU A 67 5.86 -8.25 20.77
N ALA A 68 6.05 -9.57 20.70
CA ALA A 68 4.94 -10.53 20.73
C ALA A 68 3.97 -10.34 21.91
N PRO A 69 4.41 -10.11 23.18
CA PRO A 69 3.49 -9.90 24.29
C PRO A 69 2.66 -8.61 24.13
N ALA A 70 3.27 -7.54 23.60
CA ALA A 70 2.58 -6.29 23.32
C ALA A 70 1.60 -6.45 22.15
N ALA A 71 1.99 -7.11 21.08
CA ALA A 71 1.15 -7.38 19.91
C ALA A 71 -0.07 -8.25 20.26
N ALA A 72 0.12 -9.28 21.07
CA ALA A 72 -0.98 -10.10 21.58
C ALA A 72 -1.96 -9.29 22.44
N ARG A 73 -1.43 -8.38 23.27
CA ARG A 73 -2.25 -7.51 24.12
C ARG A 73 -2.97 -6.43 23.32
N LEU A 74 -2.29 -5.77 22.39
CA LEU A 74 -2.83 -4.62 21.65
C LEU A 74 -3.70 -5.06 20.46
N PHE A 75 -3.23 -6.01 19.66
CA PHE A 75 -3.87 -6.39 18.40
C PHE A 75 -4.54 -7.76 18.46
N GLY A 76 -4.21 -8.59 19.44
CA GLY A 76 -4.71 -9.96 19.53
C GLY A 76 -4.10 -10.88 18.46
N VAL A 77 -2.85 -10.66 18.05
CA VAL A 77 -2.14 -11.44 17.05
C VAL A 77 -0.93 -12.18 17.65
N SER A 78 -0.45 -13.20 16.95
CA SER A 78 0.74 -13.96 17.32
C SER A 78 2.04 -13.14 17.15
N GLY A 79 3.16 -13.67 17.61
CA GLY A 79 4.49 -13.09 17.35
C GLY A 79 4.81 -13.03 15.85
N ALA A 80 4.35 -13.99 15.05
CA ALA A 80 4.46 -13.96 13.61
C ALA A 80 3.66 -12.77 13.01
N GLY A 81 2.46 -12.49 13.53
CA GLY A 81 1.68 -11.32 13.17
C GLY A 81 2.37 -10.00 13.52
N ALA A 82 3.08 -9.93 14.66
CA ALA A 82 3.89 -8.76 15.00
C ALA A 82 5.02 -8.52 13.97
N ALA A 83 5.69 -9.59 13.52
CA ALA A 83 6.71 -9.50 12.47
C ALA A 83 6.14 -8.94 11.17
N VAL A 84 4.98 -9.43 10.76
CA VAL A 84 4.32 -8.96 9.54
C VAL A 84 3.95 -7.48 9.62
N PHE A 85 3.46 -7.01 10.77
CA PHE A 85 3.17 -5.59 10.95
C PHE A 85 4.41 -4.72 10.77
N LEU A 86 5.53 -5.11 11.37
CA LEU A 86 6.80 -4.41 11.22
C LEU A 86 7.32 -4.45 9.77
N LEU A 87 7.22 -5.62 9.11
CA LEU A 87 7.61 -5.77 7.71
C LEU A 87 6.77 -4.89 6.79
N GLY A 88 5.45 -4.84 7.00
CA GLY A 88 4.56 -4.00 6.22
C GLY A 88 4.84 -2.51 6.39
N LEU A 89 5.15 -2.06 7.62
CA LEU A 89 5.52 -0.67 7.87
C LEU A 89 6.90 -0.29 7.32
N SER A 90 7.86 -1.20 7.35
CA SER A 90 9.24 -0.91 6.91
C SER A 90 9.44 -1.08 5.41
N GLY A 91 8.86 -2.12 4.83
CA GLY A 91 9.05 -2.47 3.42
C GLY A 91 7.97 -1.89 2.48
N GLY A 92 6.81 -1.52 3.02
CA GLY A 92 5.73 -0.98 2.18
C GLY A 92 4.90 -2.03 1.45
N TYR A 93 3.95 -1.55 0.65
CA TYR A 93 3.11 -2.37 -0.22
C TYR A 93 3.91 -3.13 -1.27
N PRO A 94 3.55 -4.35 -1.65
CA PRO A 94 2.56 -5.24 -1.05
C PRO A 94 3.17 -6.21 -0.01
N LEU A 95 4.32 -5.89 0.59
CA LEU A 95 5.11 -6.82 1.42
C LEU A 95 4.32 -7.32 2.65
N GLY A 96 3.52 -6.44 3.25
CA GLY A 96 2.64 -6.83 4.36
C GLY A 96 1.66 -7.93 3.96
N ALA A 97 0.92 -7.75 2.87
CA ALA A 97 -0.02 -8.74 2.36
C ALA A 97 0.67 -10.04 1.92
N ALA A 98 1.80 -9.95 1.23
CA ALA A 98 2.59 -11.10 0.80
C ALA A 98 3.10 -11.93 2.00
N SER A 99 3.54 -11.24 3.06
CA SER A 99 3.97 -11.92 4.29
C SER A 99 2.81 -12.62 4.99
N VAL A 100 1.62 -12.00 5.04
CA VAL A 100 0.40 -12.65 5.55
C VAL A 100 0.06 -13.89 4.73
N GLY A 101 0.05 -13.79 3.39
CA GLY A 101 -0.20 -14.92 2.49
C GLY A 101 0.76 -16.08 2.76
N THR A 102 2.04 -15.80 2.79
CA THR A 102 3.10 -16.80 3.06
C THR A 102 2.91 -17.50 4.43
N LEU A 103 2.59 -16.75 5.49
CA LEU A 103 2.36 -17.36 6.81
C LEU A 103 1.09 -18.21 6.83
N TYR A 104 0.05 -17.80 6.11
CA TYR A 104 -1.19 -18.57 5.98
C TYR A 104 -0.99 -19.86 5.20
N GLU A 105 -0.35 -19.80 4.03
CA GLU A 105 -0.03 -20.96 3.19
C GLU A 105 0.85 -21.99 3.92
N ASN A 106 1.79 -21.52 4.72
CA ASN A 106 2.66 -22.38 5.53
C ASN A 106 1.97 -22.91 6.81
N GLY A 107 0.71 -22.58 7.05
CA GLY A 107 -0.03 -22.98 8.24
C GLY A 107 0.50 -22.38 9.55
N THR A 108 1.30 -21.31 9.48
CA THR A 108 1.86 -20.63 10.66
C THR A 108 0.81 -19.79 11.39
N ILE A 109 -0.15 -19.25 10.66
CA ILE A 109 -1.28 -18.50 11.20
C ILE A 109 -2.60 -19.06 10.68
N THR A 110 -3.67 -18.86 11.43
CA THR A 110 -5.02 -19.27 11.03
C THR A 110 -5.61 -18.32 9.98
N ASN A 111 -6.64 -18.77 9.25
CA ASN A 111 -7.39 -17.92 8.33
C ASN A 111 -7.91 -16.64 9.02
N ASP A 112 -8.47 -16.78 10.23
CA ASP A 112 -9.01 -15.65 10.98
C ASP A 112 -7.94 -14.64 11.39
N GLU A 113 -6.76 -15.10 11.76
CA GLU A 113 -5.62 -14.23 12.06
C GLU A 113 -5.08 -13.57 10.79
N ALA A 114 -4.95 -14.31 9.68
CA ALA A 114 -4.52 -13.78 8.40
C ALA A 114 -5.45 -12.66 7.90
N GLU A 115 -6.77 -12.90 7.90
CA GLU A 115 -7.75 -11.89 7.53
C GLU A 115 -7.78 -10.69 8.50
N HIS A 116 -7.44 -10.90 9.78
CA HIS A 116 -7.29 -9.82 10.75
C HIS A 116 -6.03 -8.99 10.49
N LEU A 117 -4.89 -9.62 10.24
CA LEU A 117 -3.65 -8.96 9.89
C LEU A 117 -3.78 -8.10 8.63
N LEU A 118 -4.50 -8.56 7.61
CA LEU A 118 -4.75 -7.80 6.39
C LEU A 118 -5.49 -6.48 6.61
N LEU A 119 -6.19 -6.28 7.74
CA LEU A 119 -6.82 -5.01 8.08
C LEU A 119 -5.81 -3.87 8.25
N PHE A 120 -4.60 -4.15 8.80
CA PHE A 120 -3.68 -3.13 9.28
C PHE A 120 -2.19 -3.38 9.01
N CYS A 121 -1.79 -4.59 8.55
CA CYS A 121 -0.36 -4.93 8.38
C CYS A 121 0.21 -4.57 7.01
N ASP A 122 -0.62 -4.31 6.00
CA ASP A 122 -0.17 -3.95 4.67
C ASP A 122 -0.20 -2.42 4.52
N ASN A 123 0.96 -1.79 4.54
CA ASN A 123 1.12 -0.35 4.72
C ASN A 123 2.04 0.28 3.68
N SER A 124 2.03 1.61 3.57
CA SER A 124 3.04 2.34 2.82
C SER A 124 4.35 2.38 3.60
N GLY A 125 5.46 2.14 2.92
CA GLY A 125 6.79 2.20 3.52
C GLY A 125 7.33 3.63 3.61
N PRO A 126 8.40 3.85 4.44
CA PRO A 126 9.03 5.17 4.60
C PRO A 126 9.62 5.69 3.29
N ALA A 127 10.09 4.81 2.41
CA ALA A 127 10.62 5.21 1.11
C ALA A 127 9.58 5.96 0.26
N PHE A 128 8.32 5.52 0.29
CA PHE A 128 7.25 6.15 -0.46
C PHE A 128 6.69 7.39 0.27
N ALA A 129 6.45 7.27 1.58
CA ALA A 129 5.91 8.37 2.37
C ALA A 129 6.91 9.54 2.49
N VAL A 130 8.19 9.26 2.76
CA VAL A 130 9.21 10.30 2.90
C VAL A 130 9.77 10.71 1.54
N GLY A 131 10.11 9.73 0.68
CA GLY A 131 10.75 10.00 -0.60
C GLY A 131 9.78 10.58 -1.63
N ALA A 132 8.73 9.84 -1.99
CA ALA A 132 7.83 10.27 -3.05
C ALA A 132 6.90 11.41 -2.60
N LEU A 133 6.20 11.26 -1.48
CA LEU A 133 5.26 12.28 -1.03
C LEU A 133 5.98 13.45 -0.33
N GLY A 134 6.79 13.18 0.70
CA GLY A 134 7.45 14.22 1.48
C GLY A 134 8.39 15.08 0.65
N VAL A 135 9.43 14.47 0.08
CA VAL A 135 10.44 15.17 -0.72
C VAL A 135 9.93 15.47 -2.12
N GLY A 136 9.32 14.49 -2.79
CA GLY A 136 8.93 14.61 -4.20
C GLY A 136 7.77 15.60 -4.43
N VAL A 137 6.76 15.60 -3.57
CA VAL A 137 5.58 16.48 -3.71
C VAL A 137 5.70 17.73 -2.87
N PHE A 138 6.05 17.60 -1.59
CA PHE A 138 6.05 18.72 -0.64
C PHE A 138 7.42 19.38 -0.43
N GLY A 139 8.49 18.86 -1.07
CA GLY A 139 9.84 19.41 -0.94
C GLY A 139 10.44 19.28 0.47
N SER A 140 9.88 18.39 1.34
CA SER A 140 10.25 18.32 2.75
C SER A 140 10.24 16.88 3.29
N ALA A 141 11.43 16.38 3.65
CA ALA A 141 11.54 15.11 4.37
C ALA A 141 10.85 15.15 5.75
N GLY A 142 10.81 16.31 6.41
CA GLY A 142 10.16 16.49 7.69
C GLY A 142 8.66 16.22 7.62
N TRP A 143 7.97 16.77 6.64
CA TRP A 143 6.56 16.45 6.39
C TRP A 143 6.37 14.98 6.04
N GLY A 144 7.25 14.40 5.22
CA GLY A 144 7.19 12.98 4.90
C GLY A 144 7.33 12.06 6.14
N MET A 145 8.24 12.39 7.05
CA MET A 145 8.42 11.66 8.32
C MET A 145 7.20 11.79 9.24
N LEU A 146 6.62 13.00 9.34
CA LEU A 146 5.40 13.21 10.11
C LEU A 146 4.25 12.37 9.56
N LEU A 147 4.02 12.42 8.24
CA LEU A 147 2.97 11.64 7.58
C LEU A 147 3.19 10.14 7.77
N TRP A 148 4.43 9.64 7.61
CA TRP A 148 4.71 8.23 7.87
C TRP A 148 4.46 7.83 9.33
N GLY A 149 4.77 8.71 10.29
CA GLY A 149 4.43 8.50 11.71
C GLY A 149 2.92 8.42 11.94
N ILE A 150 2.15 9.33 11.35
CA ILE A 150 0.68 9.32 11.39
C ILE A 150 0.13 8.06 10.75
N HIS A 151 0.70 7.64 9.61
CA HIS A 151 0.35 6.40 8.92
C HIS A 151 0.51 5.17 9.83
N ALA A 152 1.67 5.05 10.49
CA ALA A 152 1.96 3.95 11.41
C ALA A 152 1.02 3.93 12.63
N ILE A 153 0.76 5.11 13.22
CA ILE A 153 -0.18 5.26 14.34
C ILE A 153 -1.60 4.87 13.90
N SER A 154 -2.03 5.30 12.72
CA SER A 154 -3.36 5.00 12.18
C SER A 154 -3.52 3.52 11.88
N ALA A 155 -2.50 2.86 11.32
CA ALA A 155 -2.49 1.42 11.11
C ALA A 155 -2.62 0.66 12.44
N ALA A 156 -1.84 1.07 13.46
CA ALA A 156 -1.93 0.49 14.80
C ALA A 156 -3.31 0.70 15.43
N ALA A 157 -3.90 1.90 15.28
CA ALA A 157 -5.23 2.21 15.80
C ALA A 157 -6.31 1.32 15.17
N VAL A 158 -6.24 1.05 13.86
CA VAL A 158 -7.13 0.09 13.18
C VAL A 158 -6.94 -1.32 13.74
N GLY A 159 -5.70 -1.76 13.94
CA GLY A 159 -5.40 -3.06 14.55
C GLY A 159 -5.99 -3.20 15.96
N ILE A 160 -5.91 -2.14 16.77
CA ILE A 160 -6.48 -2.09 18.12
C ILE A 160 -8.01 -2.08 18.08
N LEU A 161 -8.61 -1.28 17.19
CA LEU A 161 -10.07 -1.15 17.07
C LEU A 161 -10.73 -2.47 16.69
N PHE A 162 -10.11 -3.22 15.79
CA PHE A 162 -10.60 -4.53 15.35
C PHE A 162 -10.01 -5.69 16.14
N ARG A 163 -9.33 -5.40 17.26
CA ARG A 163 -8.73 -6.42 18.11
C ARG A 163 -9.74 -7.54 18.40
N ARG A 164 -9.35 -8.73 18.02
CA ARG A 164 -10.06 -9.95 18.41
C ARG A 164 -9.21 -10.68 19.45
N ARG A 165 -9.87 -11.31 20.42
CA ARG A 165 -9.26 -12.44 21.12
C ARG A 165 -9.20 -13.58 20.10
N THR A 166 -8.26 -13.52 19.17
CA THR A 166 -7.90 -14.72 18.46
C THR A 166 -7.43 -15.68 19.56
N ARG A 167 -8.08 -16.82 19.68
CA ARG A 167 -7.44 -17.97 20.30
C ARG A 167 -6.29 -18.33 19.35
N GLY A 168 -5.25 -17.51 19.37
CA GLY A 168 -4.01 -17.80 18.74
C GLY A 168 -3.56 -19.12 19.35
N GLY A 169 -3.75 -20.19 18.64
CA GLY A 169 -2.93 -21.34 18.88
C GLY A 169 -1.52 -20.76 18.79
N GLU A 170 -0.76 -20.89 19.87
CA GLU A 170 0.68 -20.68 19.83
C GLU A 170 1.23 -21.66 18.79
N ALA A 171 1.11 -21.27 17.50
CA ALA A 171 1.89 -21.93 16.49
C ALA A 171 3.34 -21.66 16.92
N PRO A 172 4.09 -22.68 17.28
CA PRO A 172 5.44 -22.49 17.77
C PRO A 172 6.17 -21.71 16.69
N ILE A 173 6.72 -20.54 17.06
CA ILE A 173 7.65 -19.82 16.19
C ILE A 173 8.67 -20.87 15.78
N LYS A 174 8.64 -21.30 14.51
CA LYS A 174 9.56 -22.32 14.01
C LYS A 174 10.96 -21.90 14.44
N PRO A 175 11.78 -22.82 14.96
CA PRO A 175 13.12 -22.49 15.39
C PRO A 175 13.83 -21.77 14.24
N PRO A 176 14.68 -20.78 14.53
CA PRO A 176 15.33 -19.99 13.51
C PRO A 176 15.99 -20.94 12.50
N ARG A 177 15.60 -20.81 11.22
CA ARG A 177 16.40 -21.41 10.14
C ARG A 177 17.83 -20.93 10.34
N LYS A 178 18.83 -21.79 10.06
CA LYS A 178 20.22 -21.35 10.05
C LYS A 178 20.28 -20.02 9.30
N THR A 179 20.63 -18.95 10.01
CA THR A 179 20.77 -17.63 9.39
C THR A 179 21.84 -17.77 8.30
N PRO A 180 21.52 -17.37 7.07
CA PRO A 180 22.52 -17.38 6.00
C PRO A 180 23.65 -16.42 6.35
N ASP A 181 24.81 -16.59 5.75
CA ASP A 181 25.84 -15.55 5.79
C ASP A 181 25.34 -14.26 5.10
N PHE A 182 26.03 -13.16 5.34
CA PHE A 182 25.64 -11.86 4.79
C PHE A 182 25.56 -11.86 3.26
N GLY A 183 26.48 -12.55 2.56
CA GLY A 183 26.51 -12.58 1.09
C GLY A 183 25.28 -13.29 0.52
N ALA A 184 24.94 -14.47 1.09
CA ALA A 184 23.75 -15.20 0.68
C ALA A 184 22.45 -14.44 1.06
N ALA A 185 22.43 -13.75 2.21
CA ALA A 185 21.31 -12.91 2.61
C ALA A 185 21.12 -11.75 1.63
N LEU A 186 22.20 -11.07 1.25
CA LEU A 186 22.18 -9.94 0.31
C LEU A 186 21.72 -10.40 -1.09
N GLY A 187 22.35 -11.42 -1.65
CA GLY A 187 21.98 -11.93 -2.98
C GLY A 187 20.52 -12.36 -3.07
N GLY A 188 20.04 -13.11 -2.06
CA GLY A 188 18.65 -13.51 -2.00
C GLY A 188 17.67 -12.34 -1.75
N ALA A 189 18.07 -11.31 -1.00
CA ALA A 189 17.25 -10.13 -0.76
C ALA A 189 17.11 -9.27 -2.02
N VAL A 190 18.22 -9.03 -2.74
CA VAL A 190 18.20 -8.29 -4.02
C VAL A 190 17.35 -8.99 -5.06
N ALA A 191 17.48 -10.32 -5.20
CA ALA A 191 16.66 -11.09 -6.13
C ALA A 191 15.16 -10.99 -5.80
N ALA A 192 14.79 -11.15 -4.53
CA ALA A 192 13.40 -11.03 -4.09
C ALA A 192 12.86 -9.60 -4.29
N ALA A 193 13.65 -8.57 -3.97
CA ALA A 193 13.30 -7.18 -4.20
C ALA A 193 13.06 -6.89 -5.69
N GLY A 194 13.91 -7.44 -6.59
CA GLY A 194 13.72 -7.33 -8.04
C GLY A 194 12.41 -7.93 -8.52
N GLN A 195 12.03 -9.11 -8.03
CA GLN A 195 10.75 -9.73 -8.37
C GLN A 195 9.57 -8.88 -7.91
N THR A 196 9.61 -8.36 -6.67
CA THR A 196 8.56 -7.49 -6.12
C THR A 196 8.42 -6.21 -6.95
N ILE A 197 9.54 -5.59 -7.32
CA ILE A 197 9.55 -4.37 -8.14
C ILE A 197 8.96 -4.62 -9.53
N LEU A 198 9.27 -5.74 -10.17
CA LEU A 198 8.68 -6.12 -11.47
C LEU A 198 7.16 -6.29 -11.36
N GLN A 199 6.68 -6.94 -10.31
CA GLN A 199 5.26 -7.11 -10.07
C GLN A 199 4.56 -5.75 -9.87
N ILE A 200 5.14 -4.85 -9.06
CA ILE A 200 4.63 -3.48 -8.87
C ILE A 200 4.56 -2.78 -10.23
N GLY A 201 5.62 -2.88 -11.06
CA GLY A 201 5.67 -2.27 -12.40
C GLY A 201 4.52 -2.72 -13.29
N ALA A 202 4.26 -4.02 -13.36
CA ALA A 202 3.15 -4.56 -14.15
C ALA A 202 1.80 -3.95 -13.74
N TYR A 203 1.53 -3.85 -12.44
CA TYR A 203 0.30 -3.24 -11.94
C TYR A 203 0.25 -1.73 -12.22
N VAL A 204 1.33 -1.00 -12.01
CA VAL A 204 1.39 0.46 -12.26
C VAL A 204 1.15 0.75 -13.74
N ILE A 205 1.83 0.04 -14.65
CA ILE A 205 1.66 0.19 -16.10
C ILE A 205 0.21 -0.10 -16.50
N PHE A 206 -0.36 -1.20 -16.02
CA PHE A 206 -1.75 -1.57 -16.30
C PHE A 206 -2.74 -0.51 -15.81
N PHE A 207 -2.61 -0.05 -14.58
CA PHE A 207 -3.52 0.96 -14.01
C PHE A 207 -3.32 2.33 -14.63
N SER A 208 -2.10 2.70 -15.03
CA SER A 208 -1.84 3.94 -15.79
C SER A 208 -2.52 3.90 -17.16
N ALA A 209 -2.46 2.76 -17.87
CA ALA A 209 -3.21 2.57 -19.12
C ALA A 209 -4.73 2.68 -18.90
N LEU A 210 -5.23 2.09 -17.82
CA LEU A 210 -6.65 2.16 -17.45
C LEU A 210 -7.08 3.61 -17.16
N ILE A 211 -6.31 4.35 -16.37
CA ILE A 211 -6.58 5.75 -16.03
C ILE A 211 -6.60 6.62 -17.29
N ALA A 212 -5.64 6.45 -18.21
CA ALA A 212 -5.58 7.18 -19.46
C ALA A 212 -6.78 6.88 -20.36
N SER A 213 -7.17 5.60 -20.48
CA SER A 213 -8.35 5.19 -21.27
C SER A 213 -9.65 5.71 -20.67
N LEU A 214 -9.77 5.74 -19.34
CA LEU A 214 -10.90 6.35 -18.65
C LEU A 214 -10.89 7.87 -18.82
N GLY A 215 -9.70 8.49 -18.91
CA GLY A 215 -9.52 9.91 -19.20
C GLY A 215 -10.14 10.32 -20.53
N ALA A 216 -10.02 9.48 -21.56
CA ALA A 216 -10.66 9.69 -22.85
C ALA A 216 -12.21 9.65 -22.76
N LEU A 217 -12.77 9.00 -21.73
CA LEU A 217 -14.20 9.03 -21.39
C LEU A 217 -14.59 10.20 -20.46
N GLY A 218 -13.65 11.09 -20.15
CA GLY A 218 -13.86 12.22 -19.24
C GLY A 218 -13.66 11.90 -17.74
N PHE A 219 -13.30 10.67 -17.35
CA PHE A 219 -12.94 10.35 -15.99
C PHE A 219 -11.42 10.54 -15.79
N PRO A 220 -10.93 11.14 -14.70
CA PRO A 220 -11.70 11.61 -13.52
C PRO A 220 -12.22 13.06 -13.64
N ASP A 221 -11.94 13.75 -14.73
CA ASP A 221 -12.10 15.22 -14.83
C ASP A 221 -13.54 15.69 -14.68
N THR A 222 -14.50 15.01 -15.26
CA THR A 222 -15.92 15.36 -15.13
C THR A 222 -16.37 15.29 -13.67
N LEU A 223 -16.04 14.21 -12.98
CA LEU A 223 -16.41 14.02 -11.58
C LEU A 223 -15.64 14.99 -10.66
N ALA A 224 -14.36 15.19 -10.94
CA ALA A 224 -13.53 16.13 -10.22
C ALA A 224 -14.03 17.57 -10.38
N GLY A 225 -14.44 17.95 -11.59
CA GLY A 225 -15.00 19.28 -11.89
C GLY A 225 -16.30 19.54 -11.15
N GLU A 226 -17.21 18.57 -11.14
CA GLU A 226 -18.48 18.68 -10.42
C GLU A 226 -18.25 18.86 -8.91
N LEU A 227 -17.36 18.09 -8.30
CA LEU A 227 -17.04 18.20 -6.88
C LEU A 227 -16.28 19.50 -6.55
N ALA A 228 -15.33 19.91 -7.41
CA ALA A 228 -14.60 21.15 -7.26
C ALA A 228 -15.56 22.35 -7.25
N PHE A 229 -16.53 22.36 -8.16
CA PHE A 229 -17.55 23.39 -8.22
C PHE A 229 -18.44 23.42 -6.96
N ARG A 230 -18.91 22.25 -6.51
CA ARG A 230 -19.81 22.16 -5.33
C ARG A 230 -19.14 22.49 -4.00
N ILE A 231 -17.87 22.12 -3.85
CA ILE A 231 -17.14 22.21 -2.58
C ILE A 231 -16.29 23.49 -2.52
N GLY A 232 -15.99 24.11 -3.68
CA GLY A 232 -15.13 25.30 -3.74
C GLY A 232 -13.65 24.98 -3.55
N ALA A 233 -13.21 23.72 -3.81
CA ALA A 233 -11.83 23.30 -3.70
C ALA A 233 -11.17 23.16 -5.09
N PRO A 234 -9.83 23.19 -5.19
CA PRO A 234 -9.14 23.11 -6.49
C PRO A 234 -9.47 21.83 -7.26
N LEU A 235 -9.66 21.94 -8.58
CA LEU A 235 -9.88 20.80 -9.47
C LEU A 235 -8.75 19.75 -9.36
N SER A 236 -7.50 20.22 -9.26
CA SER A 236 -6.31 19.37 -9.10
C SER A 236 -6.35 18.48 -7.85
N PHE A 237 -7.00 18.95 -6.77
CA PHE A 237 -7.19 18.16 -5.55
C PHE A 237 -8.07 16.93 -5.83
N PHE A 238 -9.20 17.10 -6.51
CA PHE A 238 -10.09 15.99 -6.81
C PHE A 238 -9.55 15.06 -7.91
N ARG A 239 -8.80 15.62 -8.88
CA ARG A 239 -8.07 14.80 -9.85
C ARG A 239 -7.09 13.87 -9.14
N ALA A 240 -6.28 14.40 -8.23
CA ALA A 240 -5.34 13.60 -7.44
C ALA A 240 -6.06 12.56 -6.58
N LEU A 241 -7.20 12.91 -5.94
CA LEU A 241 -8.01 11.98 -5.18
C LEU A 241 -8.51 10.81 -6.02
N PHE A 242 -9.14 11.06 -7.17
CA PHE A 242 -9.70 9.99 -8.00
C PHE A 242 -8.63 9.17 -8.69
N THR A 243 -7.59 9.81 -9.20
CA THR A 243 -6.44 9.10 -9.79
C THR A 243 -5.77 8.20 -8.75
N GLY A 244 -5.51 8.75 -7.55
CA GLY A 244 -4.88 8.02 -6.46
C GLY A 244 -5.77 6.94 -5.83
N ALA A 245 -7.10 7.11 -5.91
CA ALA A 245 -8.02 6.05 -5.52
C ALA A 245 -7.91 4.81 -6.43
N LEU A 246 -7.50 4.99 -7.68
CA LEU A 246 -7.21 3.90 -8.62
C LEU A 246 -5.76 3.42 -8.48
N GLU A 247 -4.79 4.35 -8.58
CA GLU A 247 -3.36 4.03 -8.54
C GLU A 247 -2.60 5.09 -7.72
N LEU A 248 -2.00 4.63 -6.64
CA LEU A 248 -1.35 5.46 -5.63
C LEU A 248 -0.29 6.39 -6.21
N SER A 249 0.63 5.85 -7.02
CA SER A 249 1.79 6.60 -7.53
C SER A 249 1.36 7.71 -8.49
N SER A 250 0.42 7.42 -9.38
CA SER A 250 -0.19 8.40 -10.29
C SER A 250 -0.95 9.48 -9.53
N GLY A 251 -1.65 9.10 -8.44
CA GLY A 251 -2.34 10.04 -7.56
C GLY A 251 -1.39 10.98 -6.84
N ILE A 252 -0.30 10.45 -6.29
CA ILE A 252 0.77 11.25 -5.66
C ILE A 252 1.44 12.16 -6.70
N GLY A 253 1.70 11.65 -7.90
CA GLY A 253 2.19 12.47 -9.02
C GLY A 253 1.24 13.61 -9.40
N ALA A 254 -0.07 13.35 -9.41
CA ALA A 254 -1.10 14.37 -9.68
C ALA A 254 -1.21 15.43 -8.57
N MET A 255 -0.65 15.19 -7.39
CA MET A 255 -0.53 16.20 -6.32
C MET A 255 0.61 17.20 -6.57
N ALA A 256 1.51 16.92 -7.53
CA ALA A 256 2.61 17.84 -7.85
C ALA A 256 2.05 19.21 -8.24
N GLY A 257 2.53 20.28 -7.57
CA GLY A 257 2.03 21.64 -7.75
C GLY A 257 0.85 22.02 -6.88
N LEU A 258 0.28 21.10 -6.09
CA LEU A 258 -0.65 21.51 -5.03
C LEU A 258 0.10 22.31 -3.95
N PRO A 259 -0.50 23.39 -3.44
CA PRO A 259 0.11 24.14 -2.35
C PRO A 259 0.22 23.26 -1.10
N LEU A 260 1.26 23.48 -0.32
CA LEU A 260 1.45 22.83 0.97
C LEU A 260 0.42 23.42 1.95
N THR A 261 -0.63 22.67 2.22
CA THR A 261 -1.74 23.04 3.11
C THR A 261 -2.16 21.85 3.95
N PRO A 262 -2.87 22.06 5.08
CA PRO A 262 -3.45 20.95 5.83
C PRO A 262 -4.30 20.01 4.96
N GLY A 263 -5.04 20.55 4.00
CA GLY A 263 -5.86 19.78 3.08
C GLY A 263 -5.05 18.89 2.13
N SER A 264 -3.97 19.41 1.54
CA SER A 264 -3.11 18.62 0.64
C SER A 264 -2.32 17.54 1.39
N LEU A 265 -1.87 17.82 2.62
CA LEU A 265 -1.24 16.83 3.50
C LEU A 265 -2.22 15.72 3.90
N ALA A 266 -3.47 16.08 4.23
CA ALA A 266 -4.53 15.12 4.51
C ALA A 266 -4.87 14.24 3.30
N LEU A 267 -4.93 14.82 2.10
CA LEU A 267 -5.12 14.07 0.86
C LEU A 267 -3.99 13.07 0.63
N GLY A 268 -2.73 13.52 0.73
CA GLY A 268 -1.57 12.66 0.56
C GLY A 268 -1.59 11.49 1.53
N GLU A 269 -1.92 11.75 2.80
CA GLU A 269 -2.00 10.72 3.83
C GLU A 269 -3.17 9.76 3.61
N PHE A 270 -4.33 10.26 3.16
CA PHE A 270 -5.43 9.39 2.74
C PHE A 270 -4.99 8.44 1.63
N LEU A 271 -4.34 8.95 0.60
CA LEU A 271 -3.89 8.14 -0.53
C LEU A 271 -2.82 7.12 -0.10
N LEU A 272 -1.86 7.51 0.75
CA LEU A 272 -0.87 6.58 1.34
C LEU A 272 -1.54 5.43 2.08
N SER A 273 -2.57 5.73 2.86
CA SER A 273 -3.26 4.74 3.69
C SER A 273 -4.23 3.87 2.88
N TRP A 274 -4.93 4.45 1.91
CA TRP A 274 -5.82 3.71 1.01
C TRP A 274 -5.04 2.80 0.06
N GLY A 275 -3.95 3.29 -0.53
CA GLY A 275 -3.07 2.56 -1.44
C GLY A 275 -3.55 2.46 -2.89
N GLY A 276 -4.80 2.81 -3.19
CA GLY A 276 -5.42 2.67 -4.51
C GLY A 276 -5.87 1.23 -4.83
N LEU A 277 -6.77 1.09 -5.79
CA LEU A 277 -7.24 -0.22 -6.26
C LEU A 277 -6.10 -1.09 -6.83
N CYS A 278 -5.08 -0.45 -7.39
CA CYS A 278 -3.84 -1.09 -7.85
C CYS A 278 -3.19 -1.93 -6.73
N VAL A 279 -2.95 -1.32 -5.57
CA VAL A 279 -2.37 -2.01 -4.40
C VAL A 279 -3.33 -3.05 -3.81
N HIS A 280 -4.65 -2.80 -3.85
CA HIS A 280 -5.64 -3.80 -3.45
C HIS A 280 -5.59 -5.04 -4.35
N GLY A 281 -5.38 -4.86 -5.67
CA GLY A 281 -5.17 -5.96 -6.60
C GLY A 281 -3.88 -6.73 -6.32
N GLN A 282 -2.76 -6.04 -6.09
CA GLN A 282 -1.49 -6.64 -5.71
C GLN A 282 -1.61 -7.47 -4.43
N ALA A 283 -2.24 -6.91 -3.40
CA ALA A 283 -2.44 -7.60 -2.13
C ALA A 283 -3.35 -8.82 -2.28
N GLY A 284 -4.38 -8.76 -3.16
CA GLY A 284 -5.25 -9.89 -3.46
C GLY A 284 -4.52 -11.04 -4.14
N ALA A 285 -3.61 -10.73 -5.06
CA ALA A 285 -2.75 -11.73 -5.70
C ALA A 285 -1.72 -12.32 -4.72
N ALA A 286 -1.16 -11.49 -3.84
CA ALA A 286 -0.15 -11.91 -2.87
C ALA A 286 -0.71 -12.70 -1.67
N ALA A 287 -2.01 -12.59 -1.40
CA ALA A 287 -2.71 -13.27 -0.30
C ALA A 287 -3.90 -14.07 -0.85
N GLU A 288 -3.65 -14.88 -1.88
CA GLU A 288 -4.66 -15.70 -2.55
C GLU A 288 -5.39 -16.60 -1.54
N GLY A 289 -6.69 -16.78 -1.74
CA GLY A 289 -7.56 -17.55 -0.83
C GLY A 289 -8.09 -16.79 0.38
N LEU A 290 -7.55 -15.62 0.73
CA LEU A 290 -8.03 -14.78 1.83
C LEU A 290 -9.10 -13.77 1.36
N LYS A 291 -10.01 -13.42 2.27
CA LYS A 291 -11.10 -12.46 1.97
C LYS A 291 -10.61 -11.01 2.04
N MET A 292 -10.43 -10.37 0.91
CA MET A 292 -9.96 -8.98 0.80
C MET A 292 -10.97 -7.94 1.34
N ARG A 293 -12.23 -8.32 1.58
CA ARG A 293 -13.27 -7.39 2.09
C ARG A 293 -12.90 -6.76 3.42
N LYS A 294 -12.24 -7.51 4.32
CA LYS A 294 -11.78 -6.97 5.60
C LYS A 294 -10.67 -5.95 5.37
N ARG A 295 -9.71 -6.26 4.50
CA ARG A 295 -8.63 -5.34 4.13
C ARG A 295 -9.17 -4.02 3.58
N LEU A 296 -10.09 -4.05 2.62
CA LEU A 296 -10.72 -2.85 2.06
C LEU A 296 -11.32 -1.95 3.15
N ARG A 297 -12.05 -2.53 4.09
CA ARG A 297 -12.65 -1.79 5.22
C ARG A 297 -11.58 -1.19 6.14
N GLY A 298 -10.56 -1.97 6.47
CA GLY A 298 -9.45 -1.51 7.32
C GLY A 298 -8.70 -0.36 6.68
N LYS A 299 -8.37 -0.47 5.38
CA LYS A 299 -7.64 0.57 4.64
C LYS A 299 -8.46 1.84 4.45
N LEU A 300 -9.76 1.73 4.17
CA LEU A 300 -10.63 2.90 4.09
C LEU A 300 -10.71 3.63 5.45
N LEU A 301 -10.90 2.88 6.54
CA LEU A 301 -10.95 3.47 7.88
C LEU A 301 -9.60 4.08 8.27
N GLN A 302 -8.48 3.40 7.97
CA GLN A 302 -7.14 3.95 8.16
C GLN A 302 -6.97 5.24 7.37
N GLY A 303 -7.39 5.27 6.10
CA GLY A 303 -7.29 6.44 5.24
C GLY A 303 -8.04 7.66 5.79
N VAL A 304 -9.29 7.47 6.22
CA VAL A 304 -10.08 8.56 6.82
C VAL A 304 -9.47 9.04 8.14
N PHE A 305 -9.06 8.11 9.00
CA PHE A 305 -8.49 8.44 10.31
C PHE A 305 -7.13 9.14 10.18
N SER A 306 -6.24 8.63 9.32
CA SER A 306 -4.93 9.21 9.09
C SER A 306 -5.02 10.59 8.42
N ALA A 307 -5.94 10.77 7.46
CA ALA A 307 -6.19 12.07 6.85
C ALA A 307 -6.66 13.12 7.88
N ALA A 308 -7.57 12.73 8.78
CA ALA A 308 -8.02 13.62 9.84
C ALA A 308 -6.88 14.00 10.79
N LEU A 309 -6.04 13.03 11.19
CA LEU A 309 -4.86 13.30 12.01
C LEU A 309 -3.85 14.20 11.30
N ALA A 310 -3.60 13.97 10.00
CA ALA A 310 -2.68 14.77 9.21
C ALA A 310 -3.18 16.22 9.07
N TYR A 311 -4.50 16.38 8.83
CA TYR A 311 -5.11 17.70 8.77
C TYR A 311 -4.94 18.48 10.08
N VAL A 312 -5.27 17.85 11.22
CA VAL A 312 -5.15 18.48 12.54
C VAL A 312 -3.70 18.80 12.87
N ALA A 313 -2.78 17.85 12.68
CA ALA A 313 -1.36 18.05 12.95
C ALA A 313 -0.80 19.20 12.09
N ALA A 314 -1.12 19.23 10.80
CA ALA A 314 -0.69 20.31 9.92
C ALA A 314 -1.27 21.67 10.31
N SER A 315 -2.56 21.73 10.71
CA SER A 315 -3.21 22.97 11.15
C SER A 315 -2.61 23.53 12.44
N ILE A 316 -1.93 22.70 13.24
CA ILE A 316 -1.25 23.17 14.48
C ILE A 316 0.19 23.63 14.18
N ILE A 317 0.86 22.97 13.21
CA ILE A 317 2.28 23.21 12.90
C ILE A 317 2.47 24.41 11.95
N MET A 318 1.54 24.63 11.04
CA MET A 318 1.55 25.73 10.06
C MET A 318 0.98 27.02 10.63
#